data_33bb416e8fd9716914f2cbe2d8758b8d
#
_entry.id   33bb416e8fd9716914f2cbe2d8758b8d
#
_cell.length_a   1.000
_cell.length_b   1.000
_cell.length_c   1.000
_cell.angle_alpha   90.00
_cell.angle_beta   90.00
_cell.angle_gamma   90.00
#
_symmetry.space_group_name_H-M   'P 1'
#
loop_
_entity.id
_entity.type
_entity.pdbx_description
1 polymer ?
#
loop_
_entity_poly.entity_id
_entity_poly.type
_entity_poly.pdbx_seq_one_letter_code
_entity_poly.pdbx_strand_id
1 'polypeptide(L)'
;MENPFQVVSLVDAPYFTDRVKELDYIVQFLKSENHLVLMSPRRFGKSSLVKKAVVQTQRPYLWLNMQAVLSKEYFAAKLLKEQLNQFKLEKMKHYLRNFRIIPSINMNPMTDEVSVSFQPSTDNGSTAIEDVLNTIQKVSTPQNKLIVVLDEFQSNLEIDKNMDKQLRSIMQEQTDINYIFLGSQESMMTDFFERVKSPFYHFGMLMRLNKIP
;
A
#
# COMPACT_ATOMS: atom_id res chain seq x y z
N MET A 1 -11.32 8.42 33.99
CA MET A 1 -11.10 8.99 32.66
C MET A 1 -10.07 8.10 31.98
N GLU A 2 -10.44 7.45 30.87
CA GLU A 2 -9.46 6.70 30.06
C GLU A 2 -8.51 7.71 29.39
N ASN A 3 -7.24 7.35 29.33
CA ASN A 3 -6.22 8.21 28.71
C ASN A 3 -6.49 8.34 27.20
N PRO A 4 -6.82 9.53 26.68
CA PRO A 4 -7.11 9.72 25.25
C PRO A 4 -5.87 9.59 24.35
N PHE A 5 -4.67 9.55 24.93
CA PHE A 5 -3.42 9.46 24.17
C PHE A 5 -3.01 8.00 23.97
N GLN A 6 -3.38 7.42 22.84
CA GLN A 6 -2.89 6.11 22.41
C GLN A 6 -1.57 6.29 21.65
N VAL A 7 -0.48 5.77 22.21
CA VAL A 7 0.87 5.94 21.65
C VAL A 7 1.25 4.80 20.69
N VAL A 8 0.55 3.67 20.72
CA VAL A 8 0.96 2.40 20.07
C VAL A 8 -0.03 1.89 19.02
N SER A 9 -1.27 2.38 18.97
CA SER A 9 -2.29 1.92 18.02
C SER A 9 -2.75 3.03 17.06
N LEU A 10 -3.33 2.64 15.94
CA LEU A 10 -4.06 3.54 15.07
C LEU A 10 -5.20 4.18 15.87
N VAL A 11 -5.30 5.48 15.83
CA VAL A 11 -6.32 6.23 16.60
C VAL A 11 -7.65 6.12 15.87
N ASP A 12 -8.61 5.42 16.50
CA ASP A 12 -10.01 5.34 16.07
C ASP A 12 -10.89 6.36 16.79
N ALA A 13 -12.12 6.53 16.33
CA ALA A 13 -13.12 7.32 17.07
C ALA A 13 -13.30 6.73 18.49
N PRO A 14 -13.42 7.58 19.55
CA PRO A 14 -13.69 9.02 19.55
C PRO A 14 -12.44 9.91 19.57
N TYR A 15 -11.24 9.37 19.55
CA TYR A 15 -9.97 10.09 19.76
C TYR A 15 -9.36 10.70 18.47
N PHE A 16 -10.02 10.53 17.32
CA PHE A 16 -9.60 11.16 16.08
C PHE A 16 -10.16 12.60 16.04
N THR A 17 -9.33 13.59 16.29
CA THR A 17 -9.71 15.02 16.32
C THR A 17 -8.97 15.82 15.25
N ASP A 18 -9.57 16.93 14.84
CA ASP A 18 -8.98 18.11 14.19
C ASP A 18 -8.45 17.99 12.74
N ARG A 19 -8.67 16.86 12.03
CA ARG A 19 -8.25 16.70 10.64
C ARG A 19 -9.40 16.44 9.67
N VAL A 20 -10.54 17.07 9.93
CA VAL A 20 -11.75 16.87 9.11
C VAL A 20 -11.52 17.32 7.67
N LYS A 21 -10.87 18.47 7.47
CA LYS A 21 -10.59 19.01 6.13
C LYS A 21 -9.68 18.10 5.32
N GLU A 22 -8.60 17.62 5.95
CA GLU A 22 -7.66 16.70 5.30
C GLU A 22 -8.31 15.35 5.02
N LEU A 23 -9.16 14.86 5.92
CA LEU A 23 -9.94 13.64 5.72
C LEU A 23 -10.86 13.76 4.51
N ASP A 24 -11.68 14.81 4.48
CA ASP A 24 -12.61 15.08 3.38
C ASP A 24 -11.87 15.25 2.04
N TYR A 25 -10.73 15.94 2.07
CA TYR A 25 -9.88 16.09 0.89
C TYR A 25 -9.41 14.73 0.36
N ILE A 26 -8.86 13.86 1.24
CA ILE A 26 -8.39 12.53 0.81
C ILE A 26 -9.55 11.68 0.28
N VAL A 27 -10.71 11.68 0.94
CA VAL A 27 -11.89 10.94 0.49
C VAL A 27 -12.37 11.41 -0.88
N GLN A 28 -12.42 12.73 -1.11
CA GLN A 28 -12.78 13.28 -2.42
C GLN A 28 -11.72 12.95 -3.47
N PHE A 29 -10.44 13.07 -3.11
CA PHE A 29 -9.32 12.75 -3.98
C PHE A 29 -9.35 11.29 -4.46
N LEU A 30 -9.68 10.35 -3.58
CA LEU A 30 -9.78 8.92 -3.91
C LEU A 30 -10.93 8.60 -4.89
N LYS A 31 -11.84 9.54 -5.16
CA LYS A 31 -12.83 9.41 -6.25
C LYS A 31 -12.22 9.67 -7.63
N SER A 32 -11.08 10.34 -7.69
CA SER A 32 -10.34 10.58 -8.94
C SER A 32 -9.52 9.34 -9.35
N GLU A 33 -8.87 9.42 -10.50
CA GLU A 33 -7.95 8.37 -10.99
C GLU A 33 -6.50 8.60 -10.54
N ASN A 34 -6.24 9.67 -9.81
CA ASN A 34 -4.90 10.04 -9.40
C ASN A 34 -4.39 9.21 -8.22
N HIS A 35 -3.08 9.13 -8.09
CA HIS A 35 -2.39 8.56 -6.94
C HIS A 35 -2.07 9.65 -5.92
N LEU A 36 -2.07 9.31 -4.63
CA LEU A 36 -1.78 10.25 -3.54
C LEU A 36 -0.41 9.96 -2.93
N VAL A 37 0.37 11.01 -2.71
CA VAL A 37 1.61 10.97 -1.94
C VAL A 37 1.43 11.82 -0.70
N LEU A 38 1.41 11.21 0.48
CA LEU A 38 1.25 11.90 1.75
C LEU A 38 2.55 11.86 2.55
N MET A 39 3.11 13.03 2.79
CA MET A 39 4.35 13.22 3.54
C MET A 39 4.09 13.96 4.84
N SER A 40 4.69 13.48 5.92
CA SER A 40 4.77 14.20 7.18
C SER A 40 5.78 13.56 8.12
N PRO A 41 6.35 14.28 9.07
CA PRO A 41 7.16 13.68 10.12
C PRO A 41 6.44 12.54 10.85
N ARG A 42 7.21 11.71 11.53
CA ARG A 42 6.65 10.64 12.39
C ARG A 42 5.71 11.23 13.44
N ARG A 43 4.68 10.49 13.83
CA ARG A 43 3.68 10.82 14.87
C ARG A 43 2.74 11.98 14.54
N PHE A 44 2.63 12.39 13.29
CA PHE A 44 1.67 13.41 12.85
C PHE A 44 0.28 12.82 12.48
N GLY A 45 0.02 11.56 12.78
CA GLY A 45 -1.26 10.91 12.53
C GLY A 45 -1.54 10.52 11.08
N LYS A 46 -0.51 10.51 10.22
CA LYS A 46 -0.57 10.18 8.79
C LYS A 46 -1.32 8.88 8.50
N SER A 47 -0.87 7.77 9.10
CA SER A 47 -1.44 6.44 8.85
C SER A 47 -2.87 6.32 9.38
N SER A 48 -3.17 6.92 10.56
CA SER A 48 -4.54 6.96 11.12
C SER A 48 -5.49 7.76 10.24
N LEU A 49 -5.06 8.91 9.72
CA LEU A 49 -5.84 9.76 8.80
C LEU A 49 -6.20 8.99 7.52
N VAL A 50 -5.19 8.39 6.88
CA VAL A 50 -5.40 7.64 5.63
C VAL A 50 -6.24 6.40 5.88
N LYS A 51 -6.03 5.68 6.99
CA LYS A 51 -6.86 4.52 7.35
C LYS A 51 -8.34 4.90 7.45
N LYS A 52 -8.63 6.00 8.15
CA LYS A 52 -10.00 6.51 8.27
C LYS A 52 -10.59 6.92 6.92
N ALA A 53 -9.82 7.61 6.07
CA ALA A 53 -10.25 8.01 4.74
C ALA A 53 -10.56 6.78 3.86
N VAL A 54 -9.67 5.80 3.84
CA VAL A 54 -9.86 4.57 3.05
C VAL A 54 -11.10 3.79 3.50
N VAL A 55 -11.29 3.58 4.81
CA VAL A 55 -12.47 2.92 5.35
C VAL A 55 -13.76 3.67 4.99
N GLN A 56 -13.74 5.00 5.03
CA GLN A 56 -14.90 5.83 4.67
C GLN A 56 -15.29 5.71 3.19
N THR A 57 -14.37 5.34 2.31
CA THR A 57 -14.71 5.10 0.89
C THR A 57 -15.53 3.83 0.66
N GLN A 58 -15.56 2.90 1.62
CA GLN A 58 -16.16 1.57 1.51
C GLN A 58 -15.60 0.72 0.36
N ARG A 59 -14.43 1.10 -0.19
CA ARG A 59 -13.75 0.38 -1.27
C ARG A 59 -12.82 -0.69 -0.71
N PRO A 60 -12.55 -1.77 -1.47
CA PRO A 60 -11.51 -2.72 -1.10
C PRO A 60 -10.16 -2.01 -1.03
N TYR A 61 -9.34 -2.37 -0.07
CA TYR A 61 -8.01 -1.81 0.06
C TYR A 61 -7.00 -2.85 0.56
N LEU A 62 -5.74 -2.64 0.15
CA LEU A 62 -4.58 -3.37 0.64
C LEU A 62 -3.68 -2.40 1.39
N TRP A 63 -3.10 -2.83 2.51
CA TRP A 63 -2.20 -2.00 3.30
C TRP A 63 -0.89 -2.73 3.57
N LEU A 64 0.21 -2.18 3.10
CA LEU A 64 1.54 -2.73 3.31
C LEU A 64 2.47 -1.71 3.96
N ASN A 65 3.08 -2.06 5.10
CA ASN A 65 4.16 -1.29 5.68
C ASN A 65 5.49 -1.74 5.07
N MET A 66 6.12 -0.87 4.29
CA MET A 66 7.37 -1.14 3.58
C MET A 66 8.57 -1.29 4.52
N GLN A 67 8.54 -0.68 5.69
CA GLN A 67 9.61 -0.81 6.69
C GLN A 67 9.75 -2.25 7.22
N ALA A 68 8.68 -3.04 7.16
CA ALA A 68 8.68 -4.44 7.59
C ALA A 68 9.06 -5.41 6.46
N VAL A 69 9.42 -4.91 5.28
CA VAL A 69 9.74 -5.74 4.10
C VAL A 69 11.25 -5.91 3.97
N LEU A 70 11.70 -7.16 3.91
CA LEU A 70 13.14 -7.50 3.93
C LEU A 70 13.67 -7.95 2.56
N SER A 71 12.79 -8.37 1.64
CA SER A 71 13.18 -8.81 0.29
C SER A 71 12.03 -8.64 -0.70
N LYS A 72 12.32 -8.78 -1.99
CA LYS A 72 11.31 -8.77 -3.07
C LYS A 72 10.27 -9.87 -2.91
N GLU A 73 10.70 -11.08 -2.56
CA GLU A 73 9.83 -12.23 -2.32
C GLU A 73 8.91 -11.98 -1.13
N TYR A 74 9.46 -11.36 -0.08
CA TYR A 74 8.70 -11.00 1.10
C TYR A 74 7.67 -9.90 0.80
N PHE A 75 8.03 -8.90 -0.02
CA PHE A 75 7.08 -7.90 -0.54
C PHE A 75 5.92 -8.57 -1.27
N ALA A 76 6.24 -9.42 -2.24
CA ALA A 76 5.24 -10.14 -3.03
C ALA A 76 4.35 -11.02 -2.13
N ALA A 77 4.95 -11.74 -1.18
CA ALA A 77 4.22 -12.60 -0.25
C ALA A 77 3.26 -11.81 0.65
N LYS A 78 3.72 -10.69 1.22
CA LYS A 78 2.88 -9.82 2.04
C LYS A 78 1.73 -9.20 1.25
N LEU A 79 2.02 -8.71 0.06
CA LEU A 79 1.00 -8.09 -0.79
C LEU A 79 -0.04 -9.11 -1.27
N LEU A 80 0.39 -10.34 -1.59
CA LEU A 80 -0.52 -11.44 -1.92
C LEU A 80 -1.34 -11.88 -0.71
N LYS A 81 -0.75 -11.93 0.49
CA LYS A 81 -1.49 -12.19 1.75
C LYS A 81 -2.63 -11.19 1.93
N GLU A 82 -2.35 -9.89 1.76
CA GLU A 82 -3.38 -8.84 1.86
C GLU A 82 -4.50 -9.03 0.82
N GLN A 83 -4.15 -9.43 -0.42
CA GLN A 83 -5.15 -9.75 -1.44
C GLN A 83 -6.03 -10.93 -1.03
N LEU A 84 -5.43 -12.00 -0.49
CA LEU A 84 -6.17 -13.19 -0.03
C LEU A 84 -7.06 -12.90 1.17
N ASN A 85 -6.67 -11.98 2.04
CA ASN A 85 -7.48 -11.51 3.16
C ASN A 85 -8.67 -10.64 2.67
N GLN A 86 -8.43 -9.80 1.66
CA GLN A 86 -9.45 -8.90 1.10
C GLN A 86 -10.43 -9.63 0.17
N PHE A 87 -9.92 -10.59 -0.60
CA PHE A 87 -10.70 -11.35 -1.58
C PHE A 87 -10.70 -12.83 -1.22
N LYS A 88 -11.86 -13.47 -1.25
CA LYS A 88 -11.97 -14.90 -0.95
C LYS A 88 -11.02 -15.73 -1.82
N LEU A 89 -10.35 -16.69 -1.22
CA LEU A 89 -9.39 -17.58 -1.89
C LEU A 89 -9.97 -18.21 -3.18
N GLU A 90 -11.26 -18.54 -3.16
CA GLU A 90 -11.97 -19.11 -4.33
C GLU A 90 -11.88 -18.21 -5.56
N LYS A 91 -12.04 -16.89 -5.39
CA LYS A 91 -11.87 -15.92 -6.49
C LYS A 91 -10.42 -15.80 -6.94
N MET A 92 -9.48 -15.95 -6.01
CA MET A 92 -8.05 -15.80 -6.29
C MET A 92 -7.45 -17.02 -6.97
N LYS A 93 -7.99 -18.23 -6.74
CA LYS A 93 -7.46 -19.49 -7.33
C LYS A 93 -7.27 -19.42 -8.85
N HIS A 94 -8.21 -18.79 -9.57
CA HIS A 94 -8.09 -18.65 -11.03
C HIS A 94 -6.87 -17.81 -11.42
N TYR A 95 -6.58 -16.74 -10.73
CA TYR A 95 -5.44 -15.86 -11.02
C TYR A 95 -4.12 -16.50 -10.60
N LEU A 96 -4.08 -17.21 -9.46
CA LEU A 96 -2.89 -17.88 -8.95
C LEU A 96 -2.36 -18.97 -9.91
N ARG A 97 -3.23 -19.60 -10.71
CA ARG A 97 -2.83 -20.57 -11.73
C ARG A 97 -1.92 -19.98 -12.82
N ASN A 98 -1.96 -18.67 -13.01
CA ASN A 98 -1.17 -17.96 -14.02
C ASN A 98 0.14 -17.40 -13.45
N PHE A 99 0.46 -17.68 -12.19
CA PHE A 99 1.73 -17.25 -11.59
C PHE A 99 2.88 -18.06 -12.18
N ARG A 100 3.90 -17.36 -12.62
CA ARG A 100 5.16 -17.97 -13.10
C ARG A 100 5.96 -18.53 -11.94
N ILE A 101 5.88 -17.90 -10.78
CA ILE A 101 6.46 -18.37 -9.53
C ILE A 101 5.32 -18.74 -8.57
N ILE A 102 5.15 -20.05 -8.37
CA ILE A 102 4.05 -20.58 -7.55
C ILE A 102 4.30 -20.27 -6.06
N PRO A 103 3.42 -19.51 -5.39
CA PRO A 103 3.54 -19.28 -3.96
C PRO A 103 3.13 -20.51 -3.15
N SER A 104 3.78 -20.72 -2.01
CA SER A 104 3.27 -21.61 -0.98
C SER A 104 2.24 -20.84 -0.15
N ILE A 105 0.99 -21.32 -0.13
CA ILE A 105 -0.12 -20.73 0.60
C ILE A 105 -0.60 -21.76 1.63
N ASN A 106 -0.51 -21.40 2.91
CA ASN A 106 -1.02 -22.21 4.01
C ASN A 106 -2.13 -21.43 4.74
N MET A 107 -3.20 -22.11 5.06
CA MET A 107 -4.31 -21.57 5.85
C MET A 107 -4.36 -22.35 7.18
N ASN A 108 -4.34 -21.63 8.28
CA ASN A 108 -4.53 -22.23 9.58
C ASN A 108 -6.03 -22.50 9.79
N PRO A 109 -6.47 -23.77 9.90
CA PRO A 109 -7.89 -24.07 10.01
C PRO A 109 -8.54 -23.65 11.34
N MET A 110 -7.73 -23.29 12.35
CA MET A 110 -8.24 -22.82 13.65
C MET A 110 -8.40 -21.31 13.74
N THR A 111 -7.54 -20.55 13.01
CA THR A 111 -7.50 -19.09 13.11
C THR A 111 -7.90 -18.41 11.80
N ASP A 112 -8.17 -19.16 10.73
CA ASP A 112 -8.36 -18.66 9.36
C ASP A 112 -7.21 -17.78 8.85
N GLU A 113 -6.06 -17.82 9.55
CA GLU A 113 -4.92 -17.01 9.17
C GLU A 113 -4.23 -17.59 7.94
N VAL A 114 -4.08 -16.74 6.91
CA VAL A 114 -3.36 -17.08 5.68
C VAL A 114 -1.89 -16.73 5.84
N SER A 115 -1.00 -17.66 5.51
CA SER A 115 0.41 -17.40 5.32
C SER A 115 0.81 -17.64 3.87
N VAL A 116 1.68 -16.77 3.35
CA VAL A 116 2.16 -16.81 1.96
C VAL A 116 3.67 -16.73 1.98
N SER A 117 4.33 -17.54 1.16
CA SER A 117 5.77 -17.43 0.92
C SER A 117 6.11 -17.75 -0.52
N PHE A 118 7.19 -17.14 -1.02
CA PHE A 118 7.84 -17.49 -2.27
C PHE A 118 9.22 -18.04 -1.95
N GLN A 119 9.68 -19.01 -2.73
CA GLN A 119 11.03 -19.54 -2.55
C GLN A 119 12.06 -18.50 -3.00
N PRO A 120 13.07 -18.19 -2.19
CA PRO A 120 14.13 -17.28 -2.57
C PRO A 120 14.93 -17.83 -3.76
N SER A 121 15.16 -17.00 -4.78
CA SER A 121 16.14 -17.22 -5.83
C SER A 121 16.49 -15.91 -6.50
N THR A 122 17.58 -15.87 -7.25
CA THR A 122 18.12 -14.64 -7.85
C THR A 122 17.14 -13.87 -8.74
N ASP A 123 16.17 -14.53 -9.37
CA ASP A 123 15.23 -13.91 -10.31
C ASP A 123 13.75 -14.00 -9.86
N ASN A 124 13.45 -14.84 -8.88
CA ASN A 124 12.05 -15.11 -8.49
C ASN A 124 11.36 -13.89 -7.87
N GLY A 125 12.07 -13.07 -7.11
CA GLY A 125 11.48 -11.94 -6.43
C GLY A 125 10.88 -10.90 -7.38
N SER A 126 11.58 -10.56 -8.46
CA SER A 126 11.08 -9.62 -9.47
C SER A 126 9.86 -10.16 -10.20
N THR A 127 9.88 -11.44 -10.60
CA THR A 127 8.76 -12.12 -11.25
C THR A 127 7.55 -12.25 -10.31
N ALA A 128 7.78 -12.58 -9.04
CA ALA A 128 6.72 -12.67 -8.04
C ALA A 128 6.03 -11.32 -7.79
N ILE A 129 6.79 -10.21 -7.73
CA ILE A 129 6.23 -8.86 -7.65
C ILE A 129 5.31 -8.57 -8.84
N GLU A 130 5.78 -8.86 -10.05
CA GLU A 130 5.01 -8.63 -11.27
C GLU A 130 3.71 -9.45 -11.28
N ASP A 131 3.78 -10.74 -10.95
CA ASP A 131 2.61 -11.62 -10.89
C ASP A 131 1.58 -11.14 -9.88
N VAL A 132 2.03 -10.72 -8.68
CA VAL A 132 1.17 -10.23 -7.61
C VAL A 132 0.54 -8.87 -7.97
N LEU A 133 1.30 -7.92 -8.52
CA LEU A 133 0.78 -6.63 -8.96
C LEU A 133 -0.20 -6.77 -10.13
N ASN A 134 0.07 -7.66 -11.09
CA ASN A 134 -0.85 -7.96 -12.18
C ASN A 134 -2.16 -8.58 -11.67
N THR A 135 -2.13 -9.30 -10.56
CA THR A 135 -3.34 -9.83 -9.94
C THR A 135 -4.19 -8.72 -9.33
N ILE A 136 -3.56 -7.68 -8.73
CA ILE A 136 -4.26 -6.48 -8.25
C ILE A 136 -5.07 -5.84 -9.39
N GLN A 137 -4.48 -5.68 -10.58
CA GLN A 137 -5.20 -5.14 -11.74
C GLN A 137 -6.41 -5.99 -12.14
N LYS A 138 -6.30 -7.31 -12.06
CA LYS A 138 -7.37 -8.25 -12.46
C LYS A 138 -8.54 -8.29 -11.47
N VAL A 139 -8.31 -8.01 -10.19
CA VAL A 139 -9.37 -7.99 -9.16
C VAL A 139 -10.01 -6.62 -8.99
N SER A 140 -9.37 -5.56 -9.48
CA SER A 140 -9.92 -4.21 -9.50
C SER A 140 -10.86 -4.01 -10.69
N THR A 141 -11.89 -3.23 -10.53
CA THR A 141 -12.87 -2.92 -11.59
C THR A 141 -13.26 -1.44 -11.55
N PRO A 142 -13.73 -0.85 -12.65
CA PRO A 142 -14.19 0.54 -12.66
C PRO A 142 -15.26 0.85 -11.60
N GLN A 143 -16.12 -0.12 -11.30
CA GLN A 143 -17.20 0.00 -10.31
C GLN A 143 -16.71 -0.18 -8.87
N ASN A 144 -15.58 -0.87 -8.69
CA ASN A 144 -15.00 -1.18 -7.38
C ASN A 144 -13.48 -1.10 -7.42
N LYS A 145 -12.99 0.13 -7.65
CA LYS A 145 -11.56 0.45 -7.74
C LYS A 145 -10.84 0.10 -6.44
N LEU A 146 -9.73 -0.61 -6.55
CA LEU A 146 -8.90 -1.00 -5.41
C LEU A 146 -8.04 0.16 -4.94
N ILE A 147 -7.85 0.29 -3.63
CA ILE A 147 -6.89 1.21 -3.03
C ILE A 147 -5.70 0.39 -2.51
N VAL A 148 -4.49 0.78 -2.88
CA VAL A 148 -3.25 0.16 -2.38
C VAL A 148 -2.46 1.19 -1.61
N VAL A 149 -2.28 0.97 -0.31
CA VAL A 149 -1.52 1.84 0.58
C VAL A 149 -0.14 1.23 0.83
N LEU A 150 0.90 1.95 0.47
CA LEU A 150 2.29 1.62 0.73
C LEU A 150 2.82 2.59 1.79
N ASP A 151 2.81 2.14 3.05
CA ASP A 151 3.26 2.95 4.19
C ASP A 151 4.78 2.86 4.35
N GLU A 152 5.43 3.95 4.74
CA GLU A 152 6.89 4.11 4.81
C GLU A 152 7.58 3.75 3.48
N PHE A 153 7.04 4.26 2.38
CA PHE A 153 7.44 3.93 1.00
C PHE A 153 8.93 4.16 0.72
N GLN A 154 9.56 5.13 1.40
CA GLN A 154 11.00 5.39 1.26
C GLN A 154 11.89 4.18 1.55
N SER A 155 11.40 3.19 2.33
CA SER A 155 12.16 1.98 2.65
C SER A 155 12.29 1.00 1.46
N ASN A 156 11.67 1.27 0.32
CA ASN A 156 11.73 0.37 -0.83
C ASN A 156 13.17 0.21 -1.38
N LEU A 157 13.99 1.26 -1.32
CA LEU A 157 15.40 1.20 -1.78
C LEU A 157 16.31 0.39 -0.85
N GLU A 158 15.88 0.14 0.38
CA GLU A 158 16.59 -0.75 1.32
C GLU A 158 16.41 -2.22 0.90
N ILE A 159 15.30 -2.52 0.19
CA ILE A 159 14.99 -3.86 -0.31
C ILE A 159 15.84 -4.17 -1.56
N ASP A 160 15.84 -3.28 -2.52
CA ASP A 160 16.60 -3.40 -3.78
C ASP A 160 16.73 -2.03 -4.45
N LYS A 161 17.91 -1.73 -4.99
CA LYS A 161 18.25 -0.44 -5.62
C LYS A 161 17.41 -0.11 -6.87
N ASN A 162 16.79 -1.11 -7.50
CA ASN A 162 15.94 -0.96 -8.66
C ASN A 162 14.47 -1.24 -8.36
N MET A 163 14.10 -1.38 -7.08
CA MET A 163 12.72 -1.65 -6.66
C MET A 163 11.76 -0.57 -7.15
N ASP A 164 12.17 0.69 -7.07
CA ASP A 164 11.42 1.85 -7.54
C ASP A 164 11.11 1.77 -9.05
N LYS A 165 12.11 1.45 -9.88
CA LYS A 165 11.94 1.30 -11.33
C LYS A 165 10.98 0.16 -11.66
N GLN A 166 11.13 -0.97 -10.98
CA GLN A 166 10.27 -2.13 -11.18
C GLN A 166 8.82 -1.85 -10.79
N LEU A 167 8.60 -1.27 -9.61
CA LEU A 167 7.25 -0.89 -9.17
C LEU A 167 6.62 0.11 -10.14
N ARG A 168 7.37 1.14 -10.53
CA ARG A 168 6.88 2.18 -11.43
C ARG A 168 6.49 1.63 -12.81
N SER A 169 7.32 0.74 -13.39
CA SER A 169 7.03 0.15 -14.71
C SER A 169 5.74 -0.65 -14.74
N ILE A 170 5.38 -1.31 -13.62
CA ILE A 170 4.14 -2.09 -13.52
C ILE A 170 2.96 -1.18 -13.19
N MET A 171 3.11 -0.31 -12.18
CA MET A 171 2.01 0.51 -11.67
C MET A 171 1.50 1.52 -12.71
N GLN A 172 2.35 2.00 -13.61
CA GLN A 172 1.94 2.97 -14.66
C GLN A 172 0.99 2.38 -15.70
N GLU A 173 1.02 1.06 -15.91
CA GLU A 173 0.15 0.36 -16.85
C GLU A 173 -1.21 -0.01 -16.23
N GLN A 174 -1.37 0.22 -14.93
CA GLN A 174 -2.56 -0.19 -14.20
C GLN A 174 -3.61 0.91 -14.21
N THR A 175 -4.85 0.50 -14.42
CA THR A 175 -6.05 1.33 -14.35
C THR A 175 -6.94 0.89 -13.18
N ASP A 176 -7.89 1.72 -12.79
CA ASP A 176 -8.86 1.41 -11.72
C ASP A 176 -8.24 1.12 -10.34
N ILE A 177 -7.02 1.61 -10.10
CA ILE A 177 -6.30 1.48 -8.84
C ILE A 177 -5.86 2.87 -8.38
N ASN A 178 -6.14 3.19 -7.11
CA ASN A 178 -5.52 4.34 -6.47
C ASN A 178 -4.36 3.85 -5.58
N TYR A 179 -3.15 4.29 -5.88
CA TYR A 179 -2.02 4.12 -4.99
C TYR A 179 -1.93 5.28 -4.01
N ILE A 180 -1.66 4.96 -2.73
CA ILE A 180 -1.35 5.93 -1.69
C ILE A 180 0.04 5.61 -1.15
N PHE A 181 0.95 6.54 -1.33
CA PHE A 181 2.32 6.44 -0.84
C PHE A 181 2.46 7.30 0.41
N LEU A 182 2.74 6.66 1.55
CA LEU A 182 2.98 7.36 2.81
C LEU A 182 4.47 7.33 3.13
N GLY A 183 5.01 8.46 3.58
CA GLY A 183 6.39 8.55 3.99
C GLY A 183 6.60 9.48 5.17
N SER A 184 7.53 9.12 6.05
CA SER A 184 7.91 9.92 7.22
C SER A 184 9.23 10.69 7.02
N GLN A 185 10.00 10.35 6.01
CA GLN A 185 11.25 11.02 5.65
C GLN A 185 11.01 11.93 4.44
N GLU A 186 10.67 13.20 4.71
CA GLU A 186 10.25 14.14 3.67
C GLU A 186 11.30 14.33 2.56
N SER A 187 12.59 14.39 2.90
CA SER A 187 13.67 14.53 1.92
C SER A 187 13.70 13.36 0.93
N MET A 188 13.60 12.13 1.44
CA MET A 188 13.59 10.94 0.58
C MET A 188 12.31 10.88 -0.28
N MET A 189 11.16 11.22 0.29
CA MET A 189 9.91 11.26 -0.46
C MET A 189 9.92 12.35 -1.54
N THR A 190 10.52 13.51 -1.25
CA THR A 190 10.75 14.56 -2.24
C THR A 190 11.67 14.06 -3.36
N ASP A 191 12.75 13.36 -3.04
CA ASP A 191 13.63 12.74 -4.04
C ASP A 191 12.89 11.74 -4.93
N PHE A 192 11.94 10.95 -4.37
CA PHE A 192 11.13 10.02 -5.16
C PHE A 192 10.13 10.73 -6.08
N PHE A 193 9.39 11.70 -5.60
CA PHE A 193 8.19 12.20 -6.29
C PHE A 193 8.35 13.57 -6.94
N GLU A 194 9.35 14.37 -6.56
CA GLU A 194 9.60 15.71 -7.09
C GLU A 194 10.90 15.83 -7.90
N ARG A 195 11.83 14.86 -7.80
CA ARG A 195 13.08 14.88 -8.55
C ARG A 195 12.88 14.37 -9.98
N VAL A 196 13.23 15.18 -10.98
CA VAL A 196 13.02 14.88 -12.42
C VAL A 196 13.62 13.54 -12.89
N LYS A 197 14.71 13.09 -12.28
CA LYS A 197 15.37 11.82 -12.64
C LYS A 197 14.78 10.59 -11.91
N SER A 198 13.84 10.78 -11.01
CA SER A 198 13.20 9.67 -10.30
C SER A 198 12.19 8.95 -11.18
N PRO A 199 12.10 7.61 -11.12
CA PRO A 199 11.05 6.85 -11.79
C PRO A 199 9.64 7.29 -11.37
N PHE A 200 9.45 7.72 -10.13
CA PHE A 200 8.17 8.18 -9.59
C PHE A 200 7.90 9.68 -9.76
N TYR A 201 8.75 10.39 -10.54
CA TYR A 201 8.52 11.81 -10.79
C TYR A 201 7.09 12.07 -11.28
N HIS A 202 6.36 12.93 -10.56
CA HIS A 202 4.95 13.28 -10.83
C HIS A 202 3.97 12.08 -10.92
N PHE A 203 4.29 10.95 -10.29
CA PHE A 203 3.40 9.79 -10.31
C PHE A 203 2.19 9.90 -9.38
N GLY A 204 2.18 10.84 -8.46
CA GLY A 204 1.06 11.10 -7.56
C GLY A 204 0.99 12.55 -7.13
N MET A 205 -0.19 12.96 -6.68
CA MET A 205 -0.39 14.29 -6.12
C MET A 205 0.18 14.34 -4.70
N LEU A 206 1.00 15.34 -4.47
CA LEU A 206 1.70 15.56 -3.22
C LEU A 206 0.83 16.30 -2.20
N MET A 207 0.71 15.74 -1.01
CA MET A 207 0.09 16.36 0.15
C MET A 207 1.06 16.33 1.33
N ARG A 208 1.33 17.50 1.91
CA ARG A 208 2.12 17.61 3.14
C ARG A 208 1.18 17.81 4.32
N LEU A 209 1.33 16.95 5.33
CA LEU A 209 0.53 17.01 6.53
C LEU A 209 1.28 17.81 7.61
N ASN A 210 0.77 18.97 7.95
CA ASN A 210 1.34 19.84 8.96
C ASN A 210 0.97 19.38 10.37
N LYS A 211 1.64 19.96 11.37
CA LYS A 211 1.29 19.79 12.78
C LYS A 211 -0.15 20.27 13.01
N ILE A 212 -0.87 19.60 13.91
CA ILE A 212 -2.16 20.09 14.38
C ILE A 212 -1.88 21.37 15.19
N PRO A 213 -2.60 22.47 14.96
CA PRO A 213 -2.43 23.73 15.69
C PRO A 213 -2.56 23.57 17.21
#